data_591bcdd2d9e7fd73a9dc4cde6284676e
#
_entry.id   591bcdd2d9e7fd73a9dc4cde6284676e
#
_cell.length_a   1.000
_cell.length_b   1.000
_cell.length_c   1.000
_cell.angle_alpha   90.00
_cell.angle_beta   90.00
_cell.angle_gamma   90.00
#
_symmetry.space_group_name_H-M   'P 1'
#
loop_
_entity.id
_entity.type
_entity.pdbx_description
1 polymer ?
#
loop_
_entity_poly.entity_id
_entity_poly.type
_entity_poly.pdbx_seq_one_letter_code
_entity_poly.pdbx_strand_id
1 'polypeptide(L)'
;MKKLILVCISTCFFATIYAQEKTQQLSLKEAITYALKNSYGVKAAQNDILLAQKKVWETTTIGLPQITGALGYQNFLQQPVTLADFDQDGTDDPFVFGTKQNMNASVTMNQLLFDGSYIVGLQAAKTYLKISEQATEKTVMRTKEAVINAYGNVLVTENSILVLEGNIEVLQQNYTATKEIYKNGFNEEEDVEQLEITLGNLKNQLNSISRMKSIAYQMLNLAMGNEIDTKIILTDTLDSLTKANISLALISQDFKVSNHIDFKISENDRETKRLMMRLEQSKGLPTLTAFLNFGAQANSDSFTFLNGNQRWYDSSLLGVNLSIPIFTSFGGAAKIAQAKIALDTADLRLIETKQRLSLQAQKTKNDYQVSIENYQTSKKNVHLAERIEKKQRVKFFEGISSSFDLLQAQNQLYTQQQNYIQSMLAVIANKATLENALNIPTK
;
A
#
# COMPACT_ATOMS: atom_id res chain seq x y z
N MET A 1 -27.01 -21.57 54.43
CA MET A 1 -26.71 -20.86 53.18
C MET A 1 -25.60 -19.79 53.28
N LYS A 2 -24.77 -19.78 54.32
CA LYS A 2 -23.65 -18.82 54.51
C LYS A 2 -22.25 -19.41 54.28
N LYS A 3 -22.12 -20.70 53.91
CA LYS A 3 -20.83 -21.39 53.69
C LYS A 3 -20.55 -21.70 52.21
N LEU A 4 -21.44 -21.36 51.27
CA LEU A 4 -21.25 -21.62 49.85
C LEU A 4 -20.75 -20.39 49.02
N ILE A 5 -20.74 -19.22 49.66
CA ILE A 5 -20.33 -17.95 49.02
C ILE A 5 -18.81 -17.69 49.18
N LEU A 6 -18.14 -18.41 50.11
CA LEU A 6 -16.72 -18.19 50.39
C LEU A 6 -15.76 -19.03 49.53
N VAL A 7 -16.25 -19.96 48.72
CA VAL A 7 -15.42 -20.85 47.87
C VAL A 7 -15.29 -20.29 46.43
N CYS A 8 -16.20 -19.40 45.98
CA CYS A 8 -16.12 -18.78 44.63
C CYS A 8 -15.19 -17.57 44.51
N ILE A 9 -14.65 -17.05 45.62
CA ILE A 9 -13.75 -15.86 45.59
C ILE A 9 -12.27 -16.23 45.58
N SER A 10 -11.92 -17.51 45.79
CA SER A 10 -10.53 -17.96 45.88
C SER A 10 -9.94 -18.56 44.60
N THR A 11 -10.62 -18.52 43.44
CA THR A 11 -10.10 -19.09 42.18
C THR A 11 -9.91 -18.03 41.07
N CYS A 12 -9.93 -16.74 41.41
CA CYS A 12 -9.29 -15.72 40.55
C CYS A 12 -7.77 -15.77 40.79
N PHE A 13 -7.16 -16.94 40.61
CA PHE A 13 -5.70 -17.06 40.51
C PHE A 13 -5.31 -16.31 39.22
N PHE A 14 -4.58 -15.23 39.41
CA PHE A 14 -3.82 -14.49 38.42
C PHE A 14 -3.06 -15.48 37.52
N ALA A 15 -3.65 -15.87 36.41
CA ALA A 15 -2.90 -16.26 35.25
C ALA A 15 -2.32 -14.96 34.65
N THR A 16 -1.27 -14.42 35.29
CA THR A 16 -0.31 -13.59 34.58
C THR A 16 0.23 -14.46 33.47
N ILE A 17 -0.43 -14.39 32.31
CA ILE A 17 0.19 -14.79 31.06
C ILE A 17 1.39 -13.86 30.92
N TYR A 18 2.53 -14.31 31.39
CA TYR A 18 3.80 -13.84 30.86
C TYR A 18 3.68 -14.16 29.37
N ALA A 19 3.30 -13.19 28.57
CA ALA A 19 3.56 -13.21 27.16
C ALA A 19 5.09 -13.31 27.07
N GLN A 20 5.59 -14.54 27.00
CA GLN A 20 6.97 -14.80 26.64
C GLN A 20 7.15 -14.05 25.32
N GLU A 21 7.89 -12.95 25.33
CA GLU A 21 8.36 -12.27 24.12
C GLU A 21 9.05 -13.34 23.28
N LYS A 22 8.28 -13.96 22.40
CA LYS A 22 8.77 -15.03 21.53
C LYS A 22 9.70 -14.37 20.53
N THR A 23 10.99 -14.32 20.89
CA THR A 23 12.02 -13.84 19.96
C THR A 23 11.90 -14.65 18.68
N GLN A 24 11.51 -13.99 17.60
CA GLN A 24 11.25 -14.63 16.32
C GLN A 24 12.57 -14.72 15.55
N GLN A 25 13.02 -15.93 15.25
CA GLN A 25 14.14 -16.15 14.33
C GLN A 25 13.62 -16.21 12.91
N LEU A 26 14.20 -15.42 12.02
CA LEU A 26 13.73 -15.28 10.64
C LEU A 26 14.88 -15.27 9.64
N SER A 27 14.79 -16.13 8.64
CA SER A 27 15.52 -16.00 7.39
C SER A 27 14.84 -14.95 6.49
N LEU A 28 15.53 -14.44 5.48
CA LEU A 28 14.97 -13.52 4.50
C LEU A 28 13.68 -14.06 3.85
N LYS A 29 13.67 -15.35 3.50
CA LYS A 29 12.51 -16.01 2.90
C LYS A 29 11.31 -16.03 3.84
N GLU A 30 11.54 -16.34 5.13
CA GLU A 30 10.49 -16.34 6.15
C GLU A 30 10.00 -14.92 6.43
N ALA A 31 10.90 -13.92 6.50
CA ALA A 31 10.55 -12.51 6.65
C ALA A 31 9.65 -12.00 5.51
N ILE A 32 9.97 -12.35 4.26
CA ILE A 32 9.14 -12.04 3.09
C ILE A 32 7.78 -12.71 3.22
N THR A 33 7.74 -14.02 3.50
CA THR A 33 6.48 -14.78 3.63
C THR A 33 5.59 -14.21 4.73
N TYR A 34 6.18 -13.84 5.84
CA TYR A 34 5.48 -13.20 6.96
C TYR A 34 4.92 -11.81 6.56
N ALA A 35 5.74 -10.98 5.91
CA ALA A 35 5.34 -9.65 5.45
C ALA A 35 4.19 -9.69 4.44
N LEU A 36 4.21 -10.62 3.49
CA LEU A 36 3.14 -10.79 2.51
C LEU A 36 1.79 -11.17 3.15
N LYS A 37 1.83 -11.75 4.35
CA LYS A 37 0.62 -12.10 5.11
C LYS A 37 0.20 -10.98 6.08
N ASN A 38 1.16 -10.23 6.63
CA ASN A 38 0.92 -9.38 7.80
C ASN A 38 1.12 -7.89 7.55
N SER A 39 1.87 -7.46 6.51
CA SER A 39 2.13 -6.04 6.27
C SER A 39 0.83 -5.26 6.09
N TYR A 40 0.81 -4.05 6.66
CA TYR A 40 -0.35 -3.16 6.58
C TYR A 40 -0.75 -2.83 5.14
N GLY A 41 0.24 -2.64 4.26
CA GLY A 41 0.00 -2.34 2.85
C GLY A 41 -0.70 -3.49 2.10
N VAL A 42 -0.29 -4.74 2.33
CA VAL A 42 -0.92 -5.91 1.69
C VAL A 42 -2.32 -6.13 2.24
N LYS A 43 -2.53 -6.02 3.56
CA LYS A 43 -3.86 -6.12 4.18
C LYS A 43 -4.81 -5.03 3.67
N ALA A 44 -4.34 -3.78 3.55
CA ALA A 44 -5.12 -2.69 2.99
C ALA A 44 -5.51 -2.98 1.53
N ALA A 45 -4.56 -3.42 0.70
CA ALA A 45 -4.83 -3.78 -0.70
C ALA A 45 -5.82 -4.95 -0.85
N GLN A 46 -5.78 -5.94 0.06
CA GLN A 46 -6.78 -7.01 0.12
C GLN A 46 -8.17 -6.47 0.46
N ASN A 47 -8.27 -5.52 1.40
CA ASN A 47 -9.53 -4.86 1.71
C ASN A 47 -10.07 -4.06 0.52
N ASP A 48 -9.19 -3.45 -0.30
CA ASP A 48 -9.59 -2.74 -1.52
C ASP A 48 -10.22 -3.69 -2.55
N ILE A 49 -9.75 -4.94 -2.65
CA ILE A 49 -10.41 -5.97 -3.48
C ILE A 49 -11.83 -6.27 -2.94
N LEU A 50 -11.99 -6.42 -1.61
CA LEU A 50 -13.29 -6.66 -1.00
C LEU A 50 -14.24 -5.48 -1.21
N LEU A 51 -13.74 -4.25 -1.09
CA LEU A 51 -14.49 -3.04 -1.42
C LEU A 51 -14.93 -3.03 -2.89
N ALA A 52 -14.03 -3.35 -3.81
CA ALA A 52 -14.35 -3.41 -5.23
C ALA A 52 -15.41 -4.50 -5.54
N GLN A 53 -15.34 -5.67 -4.89
CA GLN A 53 -16.35 -6.70 -5.00
C GLN A 53 -17.72 -6.21 -4.52
N LYS A 54 -17.77 -5.49 -3.38
CA LYS A 54 -19.02 -4.88 -2.90
C LYS A 54 -19.54 -3.81 -3.84
N LYS A 55 -18.65 -3.04 -4.48
CA LYS A 55 -19.02 -2.05 -5.50
C LYS A 55 -19.64 -2.68 -6.75
N VAL A 56 -19.11 -3.82 -7.19
CA VAL A 56 -19.75 -4.63 -8.27
C VAL A 56 -21.16 -5.05 -7.84
N TRP A 57 -21.34 -5.54 -6.62
CA TRP A 57 -22.64 -5.91 -6.11
C TRP A 57 -23.58 -4.70 -6.00
N GLU A 58 -23.15 -3.60 -5.40
CA GLU A 58 -23.90 -2.35 -5.31
C GLU A 58 -24.39 -1.89 -6.69
N THR A 59 -23.51 -1.92 -7.70
CA THR A 59 -23.90 -1.58 -9.07
C THR A 59 -24.91 -2.59 -9.63
N THR A 60 -24.74 -3.89 -9.34
CA THR A 60 -25.65 -4.93 -9.79
C THR A 60 -27.04 -4.74 -9.20
N THR A 61 -27.16 -4.32 -7.94
CA THR A 61 -28.45 -4.13 -7.26
C THR A 61 -29.29 -3.01 -7.86
N ILE A 62 -28.69 -2.05 -8.60
CA ILE A 62 -29.46 -1.02 -9.33
C ILE A 62 -30.41 -1.64 -10.35
N GLY A 63 -30.05 -2.78 -10.95
CA GLY A 63 -30.89 -3.50 -11.90
C GLY A 63 -31.91 -4.46 -11.25
N LEU A 64 -31.87 -4.62 -9.92
CA LEU A 64 -32.82 -5.47 -9.19
C LEU A 64 -34.03 -4.67 -8.71
N PRO A 65 -35.15 -5.32 -8.34
CA PRO A 65 -36.31 -4.65 -7.80
C PRO A 65 -35.97 -3.83 -6.55
N GLN A 66 -36.35 -2.55 -6.54
CA GLN A 66 -36.22 -1.65 -5.40
C GLN A 66 -37.57 -1.41 -4.77
N ILE A 67 -37.71 -1.72 -3.49
CA ILE A 67 -38.97 -1.57 -2.74
C ILE A 67 -38.78 -0.42 -1.75
N THR A 68 -39.67 0.57 -1.83
CA THR A 68 -39.69 1.73 -0.94
C THR A 68 -41.05 1.88 -0.30
N GLY A 69 -41.08 2.18 1.00
CA GLY A 69 -42.29 2.54 1.73
C GLY A 69 -42.31 4.04 2.03
N ALA A 70 -43.45 4.68 1.90
CA ALA A 70 -43.66 6.07 2.26
C ALA A 70 -44.95 6.21 3.11
N LEU A 71 -44.86 7.06 4.13
CA LEU A 71 -46.00 7.48 4.95
C LEU A 71 -46.00 9.01 4.98
N GLY A 72 -47.10 9.58 4.49
CA GLY A 72 -47.28 11.03 4.45
C GLY A 72 -48.50 11.43 5.30
N TYR A 73 -48.35 12.50 6.08
CA TYR A 73 -49.44 13.17 6.78
C TYR A 73 -49.45 14.63 6.36
N GLN A 74 -50.65 15.14 6.00
CA GLN A 74 -50.85 16.54 5.65
C GLN A 74 -52.00 17.10 6.46
N ASN A 75 -51.84 18.32 6.96
CA ASN A 75 -52.89 19.09 7.62
C ASN A 75 -52.92 20.49 6.98
N PHE A 76 -53.99 20.80 6.29
CA PHE A 76 -54.23 22.12 5.72
C PHE A 76 -54.57 23.08 6.87
N LEU A 77 -53.68 24.03 7.14
CA LEU A 77 -53.97 25.13 8.04
C LEU A 77 -55.08 26.00 7.50
N GLN A 78 -55.10 26.23 6.20
CA GLN A 78 -56.15 26.79 5.41
C GLN A 78 -56.36 25.93 4.17
N GLN A 79 -57.60 25.45 4.00
CA GLN A 79 -57.89 24.58 2.84
C GLN A 79 -57.97 25.41 1.55
N PRO A 80 -57.51 24.85 0.43
CA PRO A 80 -57.68 25.52 -0.87
C PRO A 80 -59.17 25.61 -1.23
N VAL A 81 -59.55 26.77 -1.74
CA VAL A 81 -60.89 27.04 -2.23
C VAL A 81 -60.88 26.85 -3.73
N THR A 82 -61.86 26.11 -4.20
CA THR A 82 -62.14 25.98 -5.66
C THR A 82 -63.42 26.75 -5.95
N LEU A 83 -63.42 27.49 -7.07
CA LEU A 83 -64.60 28.17 -7.55
C LEU A 83 -65.36 27.24 -8.49
N ALA A 84 -66.65 27.07 -8.28
CA ALA A 84 -67.53 26.25 -9.13
C ALA A 84 -68.95 26.75 -9.07
N ASP A 85 -69.58 26.87 -10.22
CA ASP A 85 -71.02 27.17 -10.39
C ASP A 85 -71.82 25.87 -10.25
N PHE A 86 -72.33 25.58 -9.02
CA PHE A 86 -73.07 24.36 -8.76
C PHE A 86 -74.62 24.54 -9.00
N ASP A 87 -75.13 25.76 -8.93
CA ASP A 87 -76.56 26.05 -9.12
C ASP A 87 -76.92 26.58 -10.50
N GLN A 88 -75.85 26.73 -11.38
CA GLN A 88 -75.97 27.16 -12.77
C GLN A 88 -76.59 28.58 -12.91
N ASP A 89 -76.34 29.45 -11.92
CA ASP A 89 -76.82 30.82 -11.98
C ASP A 89 -75.86 31.77 -12.75
N GLY A 90 -74.69 31.23 -13.23
CA GLY A 90 -73.67 31.94 -13.94
C GLY A 90 -72.65 32.64 -13.06
N THR A 91 -72.63 32.38 -11.73
CA THR A 91 -71.65 32.87 -10.76
C THR A 91 -70.87 31.70 -10.14
N ASP A 92 -69.55 31.83 -10.05
CA ASP A 92 -68.71 30.84 -9.36
C ASP A 92 -68.72 30.98 -7.84
N ASP A 93 -69.24 29.99 -7.13
CA ASP A 93 -69.23 29.96 -5.67
C ASP A 93 -67.97 29.37 -5.09
N PRO A 94 -67.43 29.92 -3.99
CA PRO A 94 -66.26 29.35 -3.34
C PRO A 94 -66.62 28.05 -2.61
N PHE A 95 -66.00 26.95 -3.01
CA PHE A 95 -66.22 25.63 -2.45
C PHE A 95 -64.89 25.01 -1.94
N VAL A 96 -64.92 24.41 -0.77
CA VAL A 96 -63.81 23.67 -0.21
C VAL A 96 -63.97 22.20 -0.53
N PHE A 97 -63.08 21.66 -1.32
CA PHE A 97 -63.14 20.25 -1.67
C PHE A 97 -62.13 19.41 -0.84
N GLY A 98 -62.63 18.33 -0.22
CA GLY A 98 -61.82 17.42 0.59
C GLY A 98 -61.86 17.74 2.10
N THR A 99 -61.06 17.00 2.88
CA THR A 99 -60.94 17.08 4.31
C THR A 99 -59.71 17.90 4.70
N LYS A 100 -59.76 18.44 5.95
CA LYS A 100 -58.66 19.23 6.46
C LYS A 100 -57.35 18.47 6.60
N GLN A 101 -57.43 17.16 6.86
CA GLN A 101 -56.30 16.29 7.08
C GLN A 101 -56.35 15.07 6.17
N ASN A 102 -55.21 14.66 5.67
CA ASN A 102 -55.06 13.40 4.95
C ASN A 102 -53.80 12.67 5.40
N MET A 103 -53.87 11.34 5.37
CA MET A 103 -52.75 10.48 5.59
C MET A 103 -52.68 9.44 4.46
N ASN A 104 -51.51 9.27 3.89
CA ASN A 104 -51.27 8.32 2.83
C ASN A 104 -50.10 7.41 3.19
N ALA A 105 -50.28 6.12 3.06
CA ALA A 105 -49.28 5.09 3.16
C ALA A 105 -49.12 4.41 1.79
N SER A 106 -47.89 4.21 1.34
CA SER A 106 -47.65 3.52 0.08
C SER A 106 -46.41 2.66 0.12
N VAL A 107 -46.45 1.57 -0.63
CA VAL A 107 -45.30 0.70 -0.94
C VAL A 107 -45.14 0.67 -2.45
N THR A 108 -43.99 1.07 -2.92
CA THR A 108 -43.66 1.14 -4.36
C THR A 108 -42.50 0.20 -4.66
N MET A 109 -42.69 -0.74 -5.58
CA MET A 109 -41.63 -1.55 -6.17
C MET A 109 -41.27 -0.92 -7.53
N ASN A 110 -40.01 -0.56 -7.72
CA ASN A 110 -39.45 -0.08 -8.99
C ASN A 110 -38.49 -1.14 -9.55
N GLN A 111 -38.65 -1.45 -10.84
CA GLN A 111 -37.80 -2.38 -11.56
C GLN A 111 -37.23 -1.70 -12.80
N LEU A 112 -35.90 -1.64 -12.88
CA LEU A 112 -35.21 -1.23 -14.09
C LEU A 112 -35.33 -2.35 -15.13
N LEU A 113 -35.92 -2.07 -16.29
CA LEU A 113 -36.05 -3.01 -17.40
C LEU A 113 -34.95 -2.81 -18.44
N PHE A 114 -34.61 -1.55 -18.74
CA PHE A 114 -33.56 -1.20 -19.67
C PHE A 114 -32.96 0.15 -19.32
N ASP A 115 -31.63 0.19 -19.23
CA ASP A 115 -30.82 1.42 -19.16
C ASP A 115 -29.43 1.11 -19.72
N GLY A 116 -29.06 1.78 -20.81
CA GLY A 116 -27.75 1.63 -21.42
C GLY A 116 -26.61 2.05 -20.47
N SER A 117 -26.83 3.05 -19.60
CA SER A 117 -25.86 3.51 -18.63
C SER A 117 -25.60 2.48 -17.54
N TYR A 118 -26.63 1.74 -17.11
CA TYR A 118 -26.50 0.64 -16.15
C TYR A 118 -25.62 -0.49 -16.70
N ILE A 119 -25.83 -0.88 -17.97
CA ILE A 119 -25.07 -1.97 -18.61
C ILE A 119 -23.57 -1.60 -18.66
N VAL A 120 -23.26 -0.36 -19.07
CA VAL A 120 -21.88 0.13 -19.11
C VAL A 120 -21.32 0.31 -17.70
N GLY A 121 -22.12 0.81 -16.77
CA GLY A 121 -21.75 0.95 -15.36
C GLY A 121 -21.34 -0.38 -14.72
N LEU A 122 -22.07 -1.47 -15.02
CA LEU A 122 -21.72 -2.81 -14.55
C LEU A 122 -20.38 -3.31 -15.14
N GLN A 123 -20.10 -3.02 -16.42
CA GLN A 123 -18.79 -3.33 -17.02
C GLN A 123 -17.66 -2.50 -16.35
N ALA A 124 -17.92 -1.22 -16.07
CA ALA A 124 -16.96 -0.35 -15.38
C ALA A 124 -16.66 -0.84 -13.96
N ALA A 125 -17.67 -1.29 -13.20
CA ALA A 125 -17.50 -1.85 -11.87
C ALA A 125 -16.63 -3.13 -11.89
N LYS A 126 -16.81 -4.01 -12.87
CA LYS A 126 -15.96 -5.20 -13.07
C LYS A 126 -14.51 -4.82 -13.45
N THR A 127 -14.33 -3.78 -14.25
CA THR A 127 -12.99 -3.26 -14.59
C THR A 127 -12.32 -2.67 -13.35
N TYR A 128 -13.06 -1.98 -12.49
CA TYR A 128 -12.56 -1.47 -11.22
C TYR A 128 -12.08 -2.59 -10.29
N LEU A 129 -12.81 -3.71 -10.20
CA LEU A 129 -12.35 -4.89 -9.46
C LEU A 129 -11.00 -5.40 -9.99
N LYS A 130 -10.87 -5.53 -11.31
CA LYS A 130 -9.60 -5.95 -11.95
C LYS A 130 -8.45 -4.98 -11.65
N ILE A 131 -8.71 -3.68 -11.61
CA ILE A 131 -7.72 -2.67 -11.21
C ILE A 131 -7.26 -2.88 -9.75
N SER A 132 -8.20 -3.15 -8.84
CA SER A 132 -7.88 -3.41 -7.44
C SER A 132 -7.03 -4.69 -7.25
N GLU A 133 -7.33 -5.75 -8.00
CA GLU A 133 -6.51 -6.97 -8.03
C GLU A 133 -5.08 -6.70 -8.49
N GLN A 134 -4.91 -5.92 -9.56
CA GLN A 134 -3.60 -5.55 -10.09
C GLN A 134 -2.83 -4.60 -9.16
N ALA A 135 -3.52 -3.66 -8.51
CA ALA A 135 -2.91 -2.81 -7.49
C ALA A 135 -2.41 -3.63 -6.30
N THR A 136 -3.13 -4.69 -5.92
CA THR A 136 -2.70 -5.64 -4.88
C THR A 136 -1.45 -6.41 -5.31
N GLU A 137 -1.40 -6.94 -6.54
CA GLU A 137 -0.21 -7.60 -7.09
C GLU A 137 1.02 -6.67 -7.05
N LYS A 138 0.85 -5.42 -7.47
CA LYS A 138 1.92 -4.41 -7.38
C LYS A 138 2.36 -4.13 -5.94
N THR A 139 1.41 -4.07 -5.00
CA THR A 139 1.70 -3.86 -3.58
C THR A 139 2.50 -5.04 -3.00
N VAL A 140 2.16 -6.28 -3.36
CA VAL A 140 2.90 -7.50 -2.98
C VAL A 140 4.36 -7.41 -3.45
N MET A 141 4.59 -7.03 -4.72
CA MET A 141 5.95 -6.89 -5.27
C MET A 141 6.76 -5.80 -4.55
N ARG A 142 6.15 -4.65 -4.28
CA ARG A 142 6.79 -3.55 -3.52
C ARG A 142 7.09 -3.93 -2.07
N THR A 143 6.19 -4.65 -1.41
CA THR A 143 6.39 -5.13 -0.04
C THR A 143 7.57 -6.09 0.02
N LYS A 144 7.68 -7.03 -0.95
CA LYS A 144 8.83 -7.93 -1.06
C LYS A 144 10.14 -7.14 -1.16
N GLU A 145 10.21 -6.18 -2.08
CA GLU A 145 11.41 -5.34 -2.28
C GLU A 145 11.76 -4.54 -1.02
N ALA A 146 10.75 -3.95 -0.36
CA ALA A 146 10.95 -3.21 0.89
C ALA A 146 11.50 -4.08 2.02
N VAL A 147 11.01 -5.31 2.16
CA VAL A 147 11.51 -6.27 3.16
C VAL A 147 12.94 -6.70 2.85
N ILE A 148 13.27 -7.00 1.58
CA ILE A 148 14.63 -7.35 1.17
C ILE A 148 15.61 -6.24 1.53
N ASN A 149 15.26 -4.99 1.22
CA ASN A 149 16.09 -3.83 1.53
C ASN A 149 16.22 -3.59 3.03
N ALA A 150 15.13 -3.69 3.80
CA ALA A 150 15.18 -3.51 5.25
C ALA A 150 15.99 -4.62 5.94
N TYR A 151 15.80 -5.88 5.53
CA TYR A 151 16.55 -7.04 6.03
C TYR A 151 18.05 -6.90 5.73
N GLY A 152 18.38 -6.54 4.49
CA GLY A 152 19.76 -6.28 4.07
C GLY A 152 20.42 -5.16 4.88
N ASN A 153 19.70 -4.07 5.15
CA ASN A 153 20.20 -2.96 5.96
C ASN A 153 20.50 -3.38 7.42
N VAL A 154 19.69 -4.26 8.01
CA VAL A 154 20.00 -4.81 9.35
C VAL A 154 21.31 -5.58 9.29
N LEU A 155 21.48 -6.49 8.32
CA LEU A 155 22.70 -7.29 8.17
C LEU A 155 23.94 -6.43 7.91
N VAL A 156 23.81 -5.37 7.10
CA VAL A 156 24.89 -4.39 6.87
C VAL A 156 25.31 -3.71 8.16
N THR A 157 24.33 -3.28 8.95
CA THR A 157 24.59 -2.60 10.22
C THR A 157 25.28 -3.53 11.22
N GLU A 158 24.81 -4.78 11.32
CA GLU A 158 25.42 -5.80 12.20
C GLU A 158 26.85 -6.13 11.76
N ASN A 159 27.07 -6.32 10.46
CA ASN A 159 28.39 -6.61 9.93
C ASN A 159 29.36 -5.41 10.11
N SER A 160 28.85 -4.19 9.92
CA SER A 160 29.64 -2.96 10.15
C SER A 160 30.06 -2.82 11.63
N ILE A 161 29.20 -3.19 12.57
CA ILE A 161 29.54 -3.20 14.00
C ILE A 161 30.68 -4.19 14.26
N LEU A 162 30.56 -5.45 13.79
CA LEU A 162 31.61 -6.47 13.97
C LEU A 162 32.96 -6.03 13.39
N VAL A 163 32.96 -5.42 12.20
CA VAL A 163 34.18 -4.93 11.55
C VAL A 163 34.78 -3.77 12.35
N LEU A 164 33.96 -2.81 12.82
CA LEU A 164 34.44 -1.69 13.63
C LEU A 164 35.00 -2.12 14.99
N GLU A 165 34.35 -3.07 15.66
CA GLU A 165 34.83 -3.63 16.92
C GLU A 165 36.22 -4.27 16.74
N GLY A 166 36.41 -5.08 15.68
CA GLY A 166 37.71 -5.65 15.36
C GLY A 166 38.78 -4.60 15.04
N ASN A 167 38.40 -3.55 14.29
CA ASN A 167 39.32 -2.45 13.97
C ASN A 167 39.72 -1.65 15.21
N ILE A 168 38.78 -1.38 16.12
CA ILE A 168 39.01 -0.69 17.39
C ILE A 168 39.95 -1.51 18.27
N GLU A 169 39.77 -2.83 18.33
CA GLU A 169 40.65 -3.71 19.10
C GLU A 169 42.09 -3.63 18.59
N VAL A 170 42.31 -3.77 17.29
CA VAL A 170 43.65 -3.66 16.67
C VAL A 170 44.27 -2.29 16.93
N LEU A 171 43.48 -1.23 16.73
CA LEU A 171 43.98 0.16 16.92
C LEU A 171 44.28 0.45 18.40
N GLN A 172 43.50 -0.10 19.35
CA GLN A 172 43.78 0.04 20.78
C GLN A 172 45.07 -0.65 21.17
N GLN A 173 45.39 -1.82 20.61
CA GLN A 173 46.64 -2.51 20.80
C GLN A 173 47.81 -1.67 20.27
N ASN A 174 47.67 -1.11 19.05
CA ASN A 174 48.70 -0.26 18.44
C ASN A 174 48.91 1.01 19.28
N TYR A 175 47.86 1.71 19.73
CA TYR A 175 47.95 2.87 20.61
C TYR A 175 48.69 2.55 21.91
N THR A 176 48.38 1.46 22.54
CA THR A 176 49.02 1.06 23.82
C THR A 176 50.50 0.79 23.59
N ALA A 177 50.87 0.05 22.54
CA ALA A 177 52.26 -0.25 22.22
C ALA A 177 53.04 1.01 21.87
N THR A 178 52.51 1.93 21.02
CA THR A 178 53.14 3.19 20.63
C THR A 178 53.35 4.11 21.84
N LYS A 179 52.38 4.16 22.77
CA LYS A 179 52.47 4.92 24.02
C LYS A 179 53.63 4.43 24.94
N GLU A 180 53.87 3.12 25.04
CA GLU A 180 54.98 2.58 25.77
C GLU A 180 56.34 2.85 25.09
N ILE A 181 56.36 2.80 23.72
CA ILE A 181 57.56 3.19 22.93
C ILE A 181 57.90 4.66 23.14
N TYR A 182 56.93 5.55 23.15
CA TYR A 182 57.07 6.99 23.41
C TYR A 182 57.63 7.23 24.84
N LYS A 183 57.08 6.58 25.88
CA LYS A 183 57.58 6.67 27.26
C LYS A 183 59.08 6.34 27.40
N ASN A 184 59.57 5.45 26.53
CA ASN A 184 60.97 5.08 26.48
C ASN A 184 61.82 5.96 25.56
N GLY A 185 61.24 7.04 24.97
CA GLY A 185 61.95 8.03 24.17
C GLY A 185 62.26 7.61 22.72
N PHE A 186 61.60 6.58 22.19
CA PHE A 186 61.84 6.03 20.85
C PHE A 186 60.83 6.48 19.80
N ASN A 187 59.73 7.19 20.17
CA ASN A 187 58.73 7.78 19.26
C ASN A 187 58.41 9.20 19.72
N GLU A 188 57.82 9.99 18.81
CA GLU A 188 57.32 11.35 19.07
C GLU A 188 55.93 11.32 19.71
N GLU A 189 55.55 12.36 20.46
CA GLU A 189 54.22 12.50 21.09
C GLU A 189 53.10 12.53 20.04
N GLU A 190 53.35 13.15 18.89
CA GLU A 190 52.46 13.26 17.75
C GLU A 190 51.98 11.88 17.28
N ASP A 191 52.83 10.85 17.30
CA ASP A 191 52.46 9.48 16.91
C ASP A 191 51.40 8.89 17.81
N VAL A 192 51.43 9.18 19.11
CA VAL A 192 50.44 8.73 20.09
C VAL A 192 49.13 9.50 19.93
N GLU A 193 49.19 10.82 19.75
CA GLU A 193 48.03 11.69 19.57
C GLU A 193 47.24 11.36 18.30
N GLN A 194 47.92 11.08 17.19
CA GLN A 194 47.24 10.65 15.93
C GLN A 194 46.45 9.33 16.09
N LEU A 195 47.03 8.37 16.81
CA LEU A 195 46.32 7.09 17.12
C LEU A 195 45.15 7.33 18.07
N GLU A 196 45.29 8.24 19.05
CA GLU A 196 44.20 8.58 19.99
C GLU A 196 43.03 9.26 19.28
N ILE A 197 43.29 10.21 18.38
CA ILE A 197 42.26 10.85 17.54
C ILE A 197 41.52 9.80 16.69
N THR A 198 42.28 8.92 16.02
CA THR A 198 41.68 7.90 15.16
C THR A 198 40.85 6.90 15.97
N LEU A 199 41.31 6.49 17.14
CA LEU A 199 40.58 5.62 18.07
C LEU A 199 39.28 6.27 18.57
N GLY A 200 39.34 7.56 18.92
CA GLY A 200 38.17 8.36 19.29
C GLY A 200 37.12 8.42 18.17
N ASN A 201 37.56 8.64 16.93
CA ASN A 201 36.68 8.66 15.77
C ASN A 201 36.01 7.31 15.52
N LEU A 202 36.74 6.20 15.57
CA LEU A 202 36.16 4.87 15.39
C LEU A 202 35.17 4.50 16.50
N LYS A 203 35.46 4.85 17.76
CA LYS A 203 34.51 4.65 18.89
C LYS A 203 33.21 5.46 18.69
N ASN A 204 33.32 6.70 18.25
CA ASN A 204 32.16 7.53 17.93
C ASN A 204 31.35 6.94 16.76
N GLN A 205 32.02 6.45 15.73
CA GLN A 205 31.37 5.76 14.61
C GLN A 205 30.66 4.48 15.06
N LEU A 206 31.26 3.65 15.91
CA LEU A 206 30.62 2.46 16.49
C LEU A 206 29.36 2.83 17.27
N ASN A 207 29.43 3.86 18.12
CA ASN A 207 28.25 4.35 18.86
C ASN A 207 27.11 4.79 17.93
N SER A 208 27.46 5.49 16.82
CA SER A 208 26.48 5.94 15.82
C SER A 208 25.80 4.74 15.13
N ILE A 209 26.58 3.78 14.64
CA ILE A 209 26.08 2.60 13.95
C ILE A 209 25.26 1.70 14.90
N SER A 210 25.68 1.58 16.17
CA SER A 210 24.92 0.84 17.18
C SER A 210 23.54 1.42 17.43
N ARG A 211 23.37 2.74 17.38
CA ARG A 211 22.06 3.40 17.42
C ARG A 211 21.27 3.16 16.13
N MET A 212 21.93 3.22 14.98
CA MET A 212 21.29 2.90 13.68
C MET A 212 20.80 1.45 13.59
N LYS A 213 21.46 0.50 14.28
CA LYS A 213 21.02 -0.89 14.36
C LYS A 213 19.58 -0.99 14.89
N SER A 214 19.25 -0.28 15.97
CA SER A 214 17.89 -0.26 16.52
C SER A 214 16.87 0.26 15.48
N ILE A 215 17.21 1.35 14.79
CA ILE A 215 16.35 1.94 13.75
C ILE A 215 16.18 0.95 12.57
N ALA A 216 17.25 0.26 12.16
CA ALA A 216 17.17 -0.71 11.07
C ALA A 216 16.21 -1.88 11.41
N TYR A 217 16.24 -2.38 12.63
CA TYR A 217 15.29 -3.39 13.11
C TYR A 217 13.85 -2.86 13.16
N GLN A 218 13.65 -1.63 13.62
CA GLN A 218 12.33 -0.98 13.62
C GLN A 218 11.77 -0.81 12.20
N MET A 219 12.63 -0.43 11.23
CA MET A 219 12.24 -0.36 9.81
C MET A 219 11.87 -1.72 9.24
N LEU A 220 12.61 -2.78 9.60
CA LEU A 220 12.27 -4.16 9.20
C LEU A 220 10.93 -4.60 9.81
N ASN A 221 10.70 -4.34 11.10
CA ASN A 221 9.44 -4.61 11.76
C ASN A 221 8.26 -3.91 11.06
N LEU A 222 8.42 -2.62 10.77
CA LEU A 222 7.40 -1.85 10.06
C LEU A 222 7.12 -2.44 8.67
N ALA A 223 8.16 -2.78 7.90
CA ALA A 223 8.02 -3.39 6.58
C ALA A 223 7.29 -4.74 6.62
N MET A 224 7.51 -5.52 7.69
CA MET A 224 6.85 -6.81 7.90
C MET A 224 5.42 -6.68 8.46
N GLY A 225 5.03 -5.51 8.99
CA GLY A 225 3.74 -5.29 9.65
C GLY A 225 3.71 -5.76 11.11
N ASN A 226 4.87 -5.79 11.76
CA ASN A 226 5.02 -5.97 13.21
C ASN A 226 4.94 -4.63 13.95
N GLU A 227 4.76 -4.70 15.27
CA GLU A 227 5.06 -3.58 16.16
C GLU A 227 6.55 -3.25 16.07
N ILE A 228 6.91 -1.97 16.09
CA ILE A 228 8.27 -1.48 15.82
C ILE A 228 9.33 -2.04 16.79
N ASP A 229 8.94 -2.35 18.03
CA ASP A 229 9.82 -2.82 19.08
C ASP A 229 9.87 -4.36 19.21
N THR A 230 9.25 -5.09 18.26
CA THR A 230 9.28 -6.56 18.24
C THR A 230 10.71 -7.08 18.13
N LYS A 231 11.10 -7.98 19.03
CA LYS A 231 12.44 -8.58 19.02
C LYS A 231 12.55 -9.68 17.96
N ILE A 232 13.43 -9.46 16.99
CA ILE A 232 13.71 -10.37 15.89
C ILE A 232 15.21 -10.69 15.89
N ILE A 233 15.55 -11.93 15.55
CA ILE A 233 16.93 -12.37 15.27
C ILE A 233 16.97 -12.85 13.82
N LEU A 234 17.93 -12.32 13.06
CA LEU A 234 18.13 -12.74 11.67
C LEU A 234 19.02 -13.98 11.65
N THR A 235 18.67 -14.95 10.80
CA THR A 235 19.42 -16.22 10.71
C THR A 235 20.41 -16.25 9.53
N ASP A 236 20.24 -15.37 8.55
CA ASP A 236 21.13 -15.27 7.41
C ASP A 236 22.34 -14.38 7.70
N THR A 237 23.44 -14.63 7.00
CA THR A 237 24.60 -13.74 6.97
C THR A 237 24.63 -12.94 5.66
N LEU A 238 25.21 -11.73 5.70
CA LEU A 238 25.31 -10.88 4.52
C LEU A 238 26.07 -11.55 3.37
N ASP A 239 27.15 -12.28 3.68
CA ASP A 239 27.97 -13.01 2.70
C ASP A 239 27.20 -14.17 2.05
N SER A 240 26.47 -14.98 2.84
CA SER A 240 25.65 -16.09 2.31
C SER A 240 24.54 -15.59 1.39
N LEU A 241 23.83 -14.52 1.80
CA LEU A 241 22.78 -13.92 0.99
C LEU A 241 23.34 -13.30 -0.30
N THR A 242 24.49 -12.61 -0.23
CA THR A 242 25.10 -12.02 -1.44
C THR A 242 25.45 -13.10 -2.44
N LYS A 243 26.11 -14.19 -2.02
CA LYS A 243 26.45 -15.32 -2.92
C LYS A 243 25.20 -15.97 -3.53
N ALA A 244 24.15 -16.17 -2.76
CA ALA A 244 22.88 -16.74 -3.23
C ALA A 244 22.14 -15.80 -4.22
N ASN A 245 22.43 -14.51 -4.18
CA ASN A 245 21.79 -13.50 -5.01
C ASN A 245 22.59 -13.15 -6.29
N ILE A 246 23.74 -13.76 -6.56
CA ILE A 246 24.47 -13.61 -7.83
C ILE A 246 23.91 -14.59 -8.87
N SER A 247 23.21 -14.08 -9.87
CA SER A 247 22.63 -14.87 -10.97
C SER A 247 22.78 -14.15 -12.29
N LEU A 248 23.76 -14.57 -13.12
CA LEU A 248 23.97 -14.01 -14.46
C LEU A 248 22.82 -14.35 -15.42
N ALA A 249 22.13 -15.46 -15.20
CA ALA A 249 20.96 -15.85 -16.01
C ALA A 249 19.83 -14.82 -15.96
N LEU A 250 19.72 -14.06 -14.86
CA LEU A 250 18.70 -13.02 -14.72
C LEU A 250 18.95 -11.82 -15.66
N ILE A 251 20.23 -11.51 -15.96
CA ILE A 251 20.62 -10.42 -16.86
C ILE A 251 20.23 -10.74 -18.31
N SER A 252 20.34 -12.00 -18.71
CA SER A 252 20.01 -12.45 -20.07
C SER A 252 18.53 -12.72 -20.30
N GLN A 253 17.68 -12.60 -19.26
CA GLN A 253 16.25 -12.87 -19.39
C GLN A 253 15.55 -11.83 -20.28
N ASP A 254 14.72 -12.33 -21.23
CA ASP A 254 13.92 -11.48 -22.10
C ASP A 254 12.82 -10.74 -21.31
N PHE A 255 12.70 -9.45 -21.55
CA PHE A 255 11.67 -8.61 -20.97
C PHE A 255 10.50 -8.41 -21.94
N LYS A 256 9.30 -8.84 -21.53
CA LYS A 256 8.06 -8.60 -22.27
C LYS A 256 7.21 -7.58 -21.52
N VAL A 257 7.16 -6.36 -22.04
CA VAL A 257 6.43 -5.24 -21.43
C VAL A 257 4.97 -5.59 -21.13
N SER A 258 4.31 -6.34 -22.03
CA SER A 258 2.89 -6.73 -21.87
C SER A 258 2.61 -7.56 -20.62
N ASN A 259 3.62 -8.21 -20.05
CA ASN A 259 3.47 -9.02 -18.86
C ASN A 259 3.62 -8.18 -17.57
N HIS A 260 4.21 -6.98 -17.67
CA HIS A 260 4.50 -6.13 -16.53
C HIS A 260 3.22 -5.56 -15.91
N ILE A 261 3.14 -5.61 -14.56
CA ILE A 261 1.93 -5.19 -13.85
C ILE A 261 1.55 -3.73 -14.12
N ASP A 262 2.52 -2.82 -14.22
CA ASP A 262 2.27 -1.41 -14.51
C ASP A 262 1.75 -1.17 -15.94
N PHE A 263 2.15 -2.03 -16.90
CA PHE A 263 1.57 -1.99 -18.25
C PHE A 263 0.09 -2.41 -18.21
N LYS A 264 -0.22 -3.51 -17.52
CA LYS A 264 -1.60 -4.00 -17.35
C LYS A 264 -2.49 -2.98 -16.63
N ILE A 265 -1.96 -2.28 -15.61
CA ILE A 265 -2.65 -1.18 -14.92
C ILE A 265 -2.95 -0.03 -15.90
N SER A 266 -1.97 0.37 -16.72
CA SER A 266 -2.13 1.42 -17.72
C SER A 266 -3.12 1.02 -18.83
N GLU A 267 -3.13 -0.26 -19.23
CA GLU A 267 -4.10 -0.82 -20.18
C GLU A 267 -5.53 -0.79 -19.59
N ASN A 268 -5.69 -1.09 -18.32
CA ASN A 268 -7.00 -1.00 -17.64
C ASN A 268 -7.44 0.46 -17.41
N ASP A 269 -6.52 1.41 -17.20
CA ASP A 269 -6.87 2.84 -17.16
C ASP A 269 -7.45 3.28 -18.52
N ARG A 270 -6.79 2.90 -19.63
CA ARG A 270 -7.30 3.11 -20.98
C ARG A 270 -8.71 2.51 -21.17
N GLU A 271 -8.90 1.26 -20.73
CA GLU A 271 -10.21 0.60 -20.80
C GLU A 271 -11.27 1.33 -19.97
N THR A 272 -10.90 1.84 -18.79
CA THR A 272 -11.78 2.67 -17.97
C THR A 272 -12.21 3.93 -18.71
N LYS A 273 -11.29 4.64 -19.39
CA LYS A 273 -11.63 5.81 -20.21
C LYS A 273 -12.53 5.46 -21.40
N ARG A 274 -12.31 4.29 -22.02
CA ARG A 274 -13.17 3.77 -23.08
C ARG A 274 -14.59 3.50 -22.57
N LEU A 275 -14.72 2.90 -21.39
CA LEU A 275 -16.02 2.67 -20.77
C LEU A 275 -16.70 3.98 -20.35
N MET A 276 -15.95 4.98 -19.87
CA MET A 276 -16.49 6.32 -19.57
C MET A 276 -17.06 6.99 -20.83
N MET A 277 -16.37 6.89 -21.97
CA MET A 277 -16.89 7.39 -23.24
C MET A 277 -18.19 6.66 -23.63
N ARG A 278 -18.21 5.33 -23.52
CA ARG A 278 -19.43 4.55 -23.76
C ARG A 278 -20.57 4.90 -22.81
N LEU A 279 -20.25 5.21 -21.56
CA LEU A 279 -21.24 5.65 -20.57
C LEU A 279 -21.90 6.97 -21.01
N GLU A 280 -21.12 7.94 -21.45
CA GLU A 280 -21.69 9.21 -21.97
C GLU A 280 -22.50 8.97 -23.23
N GLN A 281 -22.10 8.07 -24.13
CA GLN A 281 -22.88 7.68 -25.31
C GLN A 281 -24.20 7.02 -24.93
N SER A 282 -24.19 6.14 -23.92
CA SER A 282 -25.37 5.37 -23.49
C SER A 282 -26.43 6.23 -22.79
N LYS A 283 -26.04 7.40 -22.24
CA LYS A 283 -27.03 8.35 -21.67
C LYS A 283 -27.98 8.96 -22.72
N GLY A 284 -27.67 8.82 -23.99
CA GLY A 284 -28.57 9.18 -25.09
C GLY A 284 -29.61 8.12 -25.46
N LEU A 285 -29.51 6.92 -24.87
CA LEU A 285 -30.44 5.83 -25.10
C LEU A 285 -31.71 6.02 -24.25
N PRO A 286 -32.87 5.47 -24.66
CA PRO A 286 -34.05 5.41 -23.80
C PRO A 286 -33.80 4.63 -22.51
N THR A 287 -34.50 5.01 -21.43
CA THR A 287 -34.59 4.23 -20.19
C THR A 287 -36.00 3.71 -20.01
N LEU A 288 -36.14 2.44 -19.65
CA LEU A 288 -37.41 1.77 -19.45
C LEU A 288 -37.46 1.23 -18.01
N THR A 289 -38.47 1.65 -17.24
CA THR A 289 -38.73 1.20 -15.88
C THR A 289 -40.15 0.71 -15.74
N ALA A 290 -40.38 -0.33 -14.94
CA ALA A 290 -41.69 -0.72 -14.49
C ALA A 290 -41.82 -0.39 -13.00
N PHE A 291 -43.02 -0.06 -12.57
CA PHE A 291 -43.30 0.12 -11.15
C PHE A 291 -44.66 -0.51 -10.77
N LEU A 292 -44.72 -0.98 -9.54
CA LEU A 292 -45.92 -1.46 -8.90
C LEU A 292 -46.09 -0.70 -7.58
N ASN A 293 -47.22 0.03 -7.47
CA ASN A 293 -47.53 0.81 -6.28
C ASN A 293 -48.79 0.23 -5.61
N PHE A 294 -48.70 0.01 -4.31
CA PHE A 294 -49.84 -0.24 -3.44
C PHE A 294 -49.94 0.91 -2.45
N GLY A 295 -51.09 1.56 -2.39
CA GLY A 295 -51.33 2.70 -1.51
C GLY A 295 -52.59 2.55 -0.71
N ALA A 296 -52.65 3.15 0.45
CA ALA A 296 -53.85 3.34 1.26
C ALA A 296 -53.92 4.80 1.70
N GLN A 297 -55.05 5.43 1.53
CA GLN A 297 -55.30 6.82 1.90
C GLN A 297 -56.45 6.93 2.88
N ALA A 298 -56.29 7.76 3.88
CA ALA A 298 -57.33 8.14 4.83
C ALA A 298 -57.50 9.63 4.87
N ASN A 299 -58.77 10.09 4.96
CA ASN A 299 -59.14 11.51 4.95
C ASN A 299 -60.01 11.78 6.19
N SER A 300 -59.81 12.90 6.89
CA SER A 300 -60.54 13.31 8.10
C SER A 300 -60.39 14.79 8.36
N ASP A 301 -61.37 15.40 9.06
CA ASP A 301 -61.26 16.78 9.50
C ASP A 301 -60.55 16.92 10.84
N SER A 302 -60.26 15.80 11.52
CA SER A 302 -59.51 15.74 12.77
C SER A 302 -58.54 14.55 12.77
N PHE A 303 -57.56 14.54 13.70
CA PHE A 303 -56.56 13.47 13.75
C PHE A 303 -57.16 12.16 14.31
N THR A 304 -57.65 11.31 13.41
CA THR A 304 -58.26 10.02 13.73
C THR A 304 -57.54 8.84 13.15
N PHE A 305 -56.40 9.04 12.48
CA PHE A 305 -55.75 8.04 11.63
C PHE A 305 -55.21 6.83 12.36
N LEU A 306 -55.05 6.90 13.70
CA LEU A 306 -54.61 5.79 14.53
C LEU A 306 -55.80 5.04 15.18
N ASN A 307 -57.06 5.48 14.95
CA ASN A 307 -58.22 4.85 15.49
C ASN A 307 -58.63 3.64 14.65
N GLY A 308 -59.04 2.55 15.28
CA GLY A 308 -59.49 1.33 14.62
C GLY A 308 -60.70 1.49 13.69
N ASN A 309 -61.47 2.56 13.86
CA ASN A 309 -62.65 2.89 13.06
C ASN A 309 -62.33 3.83 11.88
N GLN A 310 -61.07 4.26 11.72
CA GLN A 310 -60.68 5.09 10.59
C GLN A 310 -60.77 4.27 9.30
N ARG A 311 -61.50 4.82 8.34
CA ARG A 311 -61.62 4.19 7.00
C ARG A 311 -60.41 4.55 6.16
N TRP A 312 -59.77 3.52 5.65
CA TRP A 312 -58.72 3.64 4.66
C TRP A 312 -59.22 3.17 3.31
N TYR A 313 -58.72 3.85 2.27
CA TYR A 313 -59.11 3.55 0.89
C TYR A 313 -57.85 3.03 0.17
N ASP A 314 -57.91 1.79 -0.26
CA ASP A 314 -56.79 1.12 -0.91
C ASP A 314 -56.75 1.44 -2.41
N SER A 315 -55.57 1.49 -2.94
CA SER A 315 -55.32 1.65 -4.38
C SER A 315 -54.13 0.78 -4.82
N SER A 316 -54.15 0.33 -6.07
CA SER A 316 -52.98 -0.36 -6.67
C SER A 316 -52.81 0.10 -8.10
N LEU A 317 -51.56 0.27 -8.49
CA LEU A 317 -51.21 0.75 -9.82
C LEU A 317 -49.97 0.03 -10.34
N LEU A 318 -50.09 -0.61 -11.50
CA LEU A 318 -48.95 -1.10 -12.29
C LEU A 318 -48.74 -0.14 -13.49
N GLY A 319 -47.49 0.29 -13.65
CA GLY A 319 -47.15 1.14 -14.74
C GLY A 319 -45.77 0.86 -15.34
N VAL A 320 -45.58 1.30 -16.55
CA VAL A 320 -44.28 1.29 -17.27
C VAL A 320 -43.97 2.71 -17.72
N ASN A 321 -42.76 3.15 -17.43
CA ASN A 321 -42.31 4.49 -17.81
C ASN A 321 -41.17 4.36 -18.81
N LEU A 322 -41.32 4.95 -20.00
CA LEU A 322 -40.29 5.06 -21.03
C LEU A 322 -39.86 6.53 -21.12
N SER A 323 -38.60 6.78 -20.78
CA SER A 323 -37.97 8.12 -20.87
C SER A 323 -37.01 8.15 -22.07
N ILE A 324 -37.22 9.06 -23.00
CA ILE A 324 -36.37 9.22 -24.20
C ILE A 324 -35.82 10.63 -24.22
N PRO A 325 -34.49 10.82 -24.08
CA PRO A 325 -33.89 12.16 -24.23
C PRO A 325 -33.90 12.59 -25.69
N ILE A 326 -34.70 13.60 -26.02
CA ILE A 326 -34.89 14.06 -27.42
C ILE A 326 -33.86 15.15 -27.76
N PHE A 327 -33.65 16.12 -26.88
CA PHE A 327 -32.75 17.24 -27.13
C PHE A 327 -32.09 17.70 -25.84
N THR A 328 -30.75 17.77 -25.84
CA THR A 328 -29.91 18.11 -24.67
C THR A 328 -29.05 19.34 -24.91
N SER A 329 -29.46 20.23 -25.83
CA SER A 329 -28.72 21.45 -26.18
C SER A 329 -27.24 21.21 -26.53
N PHE A 330 -26.94 20.07 -27.19
CA PHE A 330 -25.57 19.60 -27.53
C PHE A 330 -24.65 19.30 -26.34
N GLY A 331 -25.14 19.39 -25.09
CA GLY A 331 -24.37 19.08 -23.89
C GLY A 331 -23.90 17.62 -23.86
N GLY A 332 -24.73 16.70 -24.38
CA GLY A 332 -24.34 15.28 -24.53
C GLY A 332 -23.17 15.10 -25.50
N ALA A 333 -23.19 15.74 -26.66
CA ALA A 333 -22.09 15.68 -27.62
C ALA A 333 -20.77 16.22 -27.05
N ALA A 334 -20.84 17.33 -26.29
CA ALA A 334 -19.67 17.91 -25.64
C ALA A 334 -19.06 16.92 -24.58
N LYS A 335 -19.88 16.24 -23.79
CA LYS A 335 -19.43 15.23 -22.83
C LYS A 335 -18.78 14.02 -23.51
N ILE A 336 -19.34 13.55 -24.61
CA ILE A 336 -18.75 12.47 -25.42
C ILE A 336 -17.40 12.91 -25.99
N ALA A 337 -17.29 14.15 -26.51
CA ALA A 337 -16.03 14.69 -27.02
C ALA A 337 -14.96 14.77 -25.89
N GLN A 338 -15.32 15.27 -24.72
CA GLN A 338 -14.41 15.27 -23.55
C GLN A 338 -13.94 13.88 -23.18
N ALA A 339 -14.85 12.90 -23.11
CA ALA A 339 -14.51 11.52 -22.80
C ALA A 339 -13.62 10.88 -23.87
N LYS A 340 -13.82 11.25 -25.16
CA LYS A 340 -12.93 10.82 -26.25
C LYS A 340 -11.52 11.38 -26.10
N ILE A 341 -11.37 12.65 -25.79
CA ILE A 341 -10.07 13.30 -25.54
C ILE A 341 -9.37 12.63 -24.34
N ALA A 342 -10.13 12.28 -23.30
CA ALA A 342 -9.58 11.55 -22.15
C ALA A 342 -9.10 10.14 -22.53
N LEU A 343 -9.78 9.45 -23.46
CA LEU A 343 -9.33 8.16 -24.01
C LEU A 343 -8.06 8.34 -24.84
N ASP A 344 -8.01 9.31 -25.74
CA ASP A 344 -6.82 9.61 -26.56
C ASP A 344 -5.60 9.92 -25.66
N THR A 345 -5.83 10.64 -24.56
CA THR A 345 -4.78 10.90 -23.54
C THR A 345 -4.32 9.61 -22.86
N ALA A 346 -5.22 8.68 -22.56
CA ALA A 346 -4.86 7.39 -21.97
C ALA A 346 -4.08 6.49 -22.94
N ASP A 347 -4.37 6.57 -24.25
CA ASP A 347 -3.59 5.90 -25.30
C ASP A 347 -2.15 6.42 -25.33
N LEU A 348 -1.93 7.72 -25.24
CA LEU A 348 -0.59 8.31 -25.18
C LEU A 348 0.15 7.86 -23.92
N ARG A 349 -0.52 7.84 -22.76
CA ARG A 349 0.07 7.35 -21.49
C ARG A 349 0.45 5.87 -21.55
N LEU A 350 -0.33 5.05 -22.26
CA LEU A 350 0.00 3.64 -22.45
C LEU A 350 1.29 3.47 -23.27
N ILE A 351 1.45 4.28 -24.34
CA ILE A 351 2.67 4.29 -25.17
C ILE A 351 3.86 4.75 -24.33
N GLU A 352 3.72 5.84 -23.56
CA GLU A 352 4.76 6.35 -22.66
C GLU A 352 5.15 5.29 -21.61
N THR A 353 4.18 4.63 -20.98
CA THR A 353 4.41 3.58 -20.01
C THR A 353 5.20 2.43 -20.61
N LYS A 354 4.90 2.03 -21.85
CA LYS A 354 5.66 1.00 -22.57
C LYS A 354 7.14 1.38 -22.74
N GLN A 355 7.41 2.62 -23.15
CA GLN A 355 8.79 3.12 -23.34
C GLN A 355 9.53 3.21 -21.99
N ARG A 356 8.88 3.77 -20.98
CA ARG A 356 9.44 3.90 -19.64
C ARG A 356 9.80 2.55 -19.01
N LEU A 357 8.93 1.54 -19.15
CA LEU A 357 9.19 0.20 -18.62
C LEU A 357 10.33 -0.50 -19.36
N SER A 358 10.44 -0.31 -20.70
CA SER A 358 11.56 -0.82 -21.47
C SER A 358 12.89 -0.20 -21.02
N LEU A 359 12.93 1.11 -20.81
CA LEU A 359 14.10 1.82 -20.28
C LEU A 359 14.44 1.36 -18.85
N GLN A 360 13.44 1.22 -18.00
CA GLN A 360 13.62 0.76 -16.62
C GLN A 360 14.22 -0.64 -16.56
N ALA A 361 13.74 -1.57 -17.41
CA ALA A 361 14.28 -2.93 -17.48
C ALA A 361 15.76 -2.93 -17.93
N GLN A 362 16.14 -2.09 -18.91
CA GLN A 362 17.53 -1.96 -19.33
C GLN A 362 18.39 -1.36 -18.22
N LYS A 363 17.93 -0.28 -17.57
CA LYS A 363 18.63 0.36 -16.47
C LYS A 363 18.87 -0.61 -15.32
N THR A 364 17.85 -1.31 -14.86
CA THR A 364 17.98 -2.24 -13.71
C THR A 364 18.87 -3.44 -14.03
N LYS A 365 18.89 -3.92 -15.28
CA LYS A 365 19.86 -4.94 -15.74
C LYS A 365 21.31 -4.43 -15.63
N ASN A 366 21.56 -3.20 -16.11
CA ASN A 366 22.88 -2.58 -16.01
C ASN A 366 23.29 -2.37 -14.55
N ASP A 367 22.40 -1.81 -13.72
CA ASP A 367 22.67 -1.52 -12.30
C ASP A 367 22.99 -2.81 -11.52
N TYR A 368 22.28 -3.91 -11.82
CA TYR A 368 22.58 -5.21 -11.23
C TYR A 368 23.91 -5.79 -11.70
N GLN A 369 24.23 -5.70 -12.98
CA GLN A 369 25.54 -6.13 -13.51
C GLN A 369 26.69 -5.34 -12.85
N VAL A 370 26.59 -4.01 -12.82
CA VAL A 370 27.56 -3.14 -12.17
C VAL A 370 27.73 -3.46 -10.69
N SER A 371 26.63 -3.81 -9.99
CA SER A 371 26.71 -4.20 -8.58
C SER A 371 27.49 -5.50 -8.36
N ILE A 372 27.38 -6.47 -9.27
CA ILE A 372 28.17 -7.72 -9.23
C ILE A 372 29.66 -7.42 -9.47
N GLU A 373 29.98 -6.60 -10.45
CA GLU A 373 31.35 -6.20 -10.78
C GLU A 373 32.00 -5.42 -9.64
N ASN A 374 31.26 -4.48 -9.02
CA ASN A 374 31.69 -3.73 -7.85
C ASN A 374 31.92 -4.64 -6.63
N TYR A 375 31.05 -5.63 -6.39
CA TYR A 375 31.24 -6.62 -5.34
C TYR A 375 32.54 -7.41 -5.52
N GLN A 376 32.83 -7.90 -6.74
CA GLN A 376 34.04 -8.64 -7.02
C GLN A 376 35.30 -7.78 -6.83
N THR A 377 35.24 -6.53 -7.30
CA THR A 377 36.33 -5.57 -7.14
C THR A 377 36.58 -5.19 -5.68
N SER A 378 35.52 -4.87 -4.94
CA SER A 378 35.61 -4.52 -3.51
C SER A 378 36.13 -5.68 -2.67
N LYS A 379 35.72 -6.90 -2.96
CA LYS A 379 36.23 -8.13 -2.32
C LYS A 379 37.76 -8.27 -2.51
N LYS A 380 38.25 -8.05 -3.73
CA LYS A 380 39.67 -8.09 -4.04
C LYS A 380 40.44 -6.96 -3.30
N ASN A 381 39.85 -5.76 -3.28
CA ASN A 381 40.47 -4.59 -2.67
C ASN A 381 40.60 -4.73 -1.14
N VAL A 382 39.58 -5.29 -0.45
CA VAL A 382 39.69 -5.59 0.99
C VAL A 382 40.87 -6.51 1.23
N HIS A 383 40.99 -7.61 0.51
CA HIS A 383 42.08 -8.56 0.68
C HIS A 383 43.46 -7.96 0.41
N LEU A 384 43.57 -7.02 -0.55
CA LEU A 384 44.80 -6.27 -0.80
C LEU A 384 45.09 -5.29 0.33
N ALA A 385 44.09 -4.58 0.83
CA ALA A 385 44.24 -3.59 1.92
C ALA A 385 44.64 -4.28 3.24
N GLU A 386 44.06 -5.47 3.55
CA GLU A 386 44.49 -6.28 4.69
C GLU A 386 45.97 -6.66 4.63
N ARG A 387 46.43 -7.07 3.46
CA ARG A 387 47.86 -7.40 3.26
C ARG A 387 48.75 -6.20 3.38
N ILE A 388 48.33 -5.02 2.91
CA ILE A 388 49.10 -3.77 2.99
C ILE A 388 49.18 -3.33 4.47
N GLU A 389 48.04 -3.28 5.16
CA GLU A 389 48.00 -2.91 6.59
C GLU A 389 48.90 -3.83 7.42
N LYS A 390 48.76 -5.13 7.25
CA LYS A 390 49.59 -6.12 7.96
C LYS A 390 51.08 -5.89 7.75
N LYS A 391 51.51 -5.59 6.51
CA LYS A 391 52.92 -5.28 6.20
C LYS A 391 53.37 -3.96 6.81
N GLN A 392 52.55 -2.92 6.75
CA GLN A 392 52.90 -1.63 7.34
C GLN A 392 52.96 -1.68 8.87
N ARG A 393 52.05 -2.44 9.50
CA ARG A 393 52.10 -2.66 10.93
C ARG A 393 53.37 -3.37 11.40
N VAL A 394 53.83 -4.42 10.69
CA VAL A 394 55.13 -5.06 10.98
C VAL A 394 56.27 -4.08 10.81
N LYS A 395 56.33 -3.33 9.70
CA LYS A 395 57.42 -2.34 9.47
C LYS A 395 57.43 -1.26 10.53
N PHE A 396 56.27 -0.79 11.00
CA PHE A 396 56.19 0.20 12.05
C PHE A 396 56.78 -0.28 13.34
N PHE A 397 56.47 -1.49 13.79
CA PHE A 397 57.02 -2.07 15.02
C PHE A 397 58.54 -2.44 14.91
N GLU A 398 59.02 -2.67 13.69
CA GLU A 398 60.44 -2.86 13.41
C GLU A 398 61.23 -1.49 13.24
N GLY A 399 60.50 -0.35 13.37
CA GLY A 399 61.12 0.97 13.23
C GLY A 399 61.49 1.38 11.79
N ILE A 400 60.94 0.70 10.78
CA ILE A 400 61.25 0.87 9.36
C ILE A 400 60.25 1.83 8.67
N SER A 401 59.04 2.01 9.25
CA SER A 401 57.94 2.81 8.70
C SER A 401 57.41 3.79 9.73
N SER A 402 56.91 4.94 9.30
CA SER A 402 56.32 5.95 10.18
C SER A 402 54.93 5.56 10.67
N SER A 403 54.47 6.22 11.77
CA SER A 403 53.07 6.14 12.23
C SER A 403 52.09 6.60 11.16
N PHE A 404 52.45 7.60 10.37
CA PHE A 404 51.63 8.11 9.26
C PHE A 404 51.39 7.03 8.20
N ASP A 405 52.42 6.27 7.79
CA ASP A 405 52.27 5.18 6.82
C ASP A 405 51.32 4.06 7.34
N LEU A 406 51.44 3.75 8.65
CA LEU A 406 50.56 2.79 9.29
C LEU A 406 49.11 3.28 9.32
N LEU A 407 48.85 4.52 9.74
CA LEU A 407 47.54 5.13 9.79
C LEU A 407 46.89 5.23 8.39
N GLN A 408 47.70 5.58 7.38
CA GLN A 408 47.23 5.60 5.99
C GLN A 408 46.76 4.22 5.53
N ALA A 409 47.55 3.17 5.84
CA ALA A 409 47.16 1.77 5.50
C ALA A 409 45.91 1.31 6.26
N GLN A 410 45.77 1.68 7.53
CA GLN A 410 44.57 1.39 8.34
C GLN A 410 43.33 2.10 7.81
N ASN A 411 43.43 3.40 7.52
CA ASN A 411 42.31 4.15 6.94
C ASN A 411 41.91 3.61 5.56
N GLN A 412 42.87 3.18 4.75
CA GLN A 412 42.59 2.50 3.48
C GLN A 412 41.85 1.16 3.72
N LEU A 413 42.27 0.35 4.67
CA LEU A 413 41.60 -0.91 5.02
C LEU A 413 40.16 -0.65 5.48
N TYR A 414 39.93 0.28 6.39
CA TYR A 414 38.60 0.63 6.91
C TYR A 414 37.67 1.07 5.78
N THR A 415 38.17 1.91 4.87
CA THR A 415 37.42 2.36 3.69
C THR A 415 37.02 1.18 2.78
N GLN A 416 37.97 0.26 2.49
CA GLN A 416 37.69 -0.89 1.64
C GLN A 416 36.72 -1.87 2.30
N GLN A 417 36.81 -2.08 3.62
CA GLN A 417 35.86 -2.90 4.36
C GLN A 417 34.42 -2.33 4.27
N GLN A 418 34.24 -1.02 4.45
CA GLN A 418 32.93 -0.37 4.30
C GLN A 418 32.41 -0.48 2.85
N ASN A 419 33.25 -0.24 1.86
CA ASN A 419 32.88 -0.40 0.45
C ASN A 419 32.46 -1.83 0.12
N TYR A 420 33.13 -2.82 0.70
CA TYR A 420 32.78 -4.23 0.51
C TYR A 420 31.42 -4.58 1.12
N ILE A 421 31.15 -4.14 2.36
CA ILE A 421 29.85 -4.31 3.01
C ILE A 421 28.72 -3.67 2.19
N GLN A 422 28.92 -2.44 1.71
CA GLN A 422 27.94 -1.75 0.88
C GLN A 422 27.74 -2.42 -0.47
N SER A 423 28.79 -2.96 -1.08
CA SER A 423 28.69 -3.67 -2.36
C SER A 423 27.89 -4.98 -2.24
N MET A 424 27.97 -5.68 -1.10
CA MET A 424 27.16 -6.85 -0.81
C MET A 424 25.65 -6.51 -0.77
N LEU A 425 25.29 -5.45 -0.06
CA LEU A 425 23.91 -4.97 -0.03
C LEU A 425 23.42 -4.57 -1.44
N ALA A 426 24.29 -3.86 -2.20
CA ALA A 426 23.93 -3.42 -3.55
C ALA A 426 23.57 -4.58 -4.49
N VAL A 427 24.25 -5.71 -4.40
CA VAL A 427 23.90 -6.92 -5.18
C VAL A 427 22.53 -7.44 -4.80
N ILE A 428 22.21 -7.53 -3.51
CA ILE A 428 20.92 -8.03 -3.01
C ILE A 428 19.77 -7.08 -3.42
N ALA A 429 19.95 -5.77 -3.20
CA ALA A 429 18.98 -4.74 -3.49
C ALA A 429 18.71 -4.61 -5.00
N ASN A 430 19.76 -4.53 -5.83
CA ASN A 430 19.63 -4.39 -7.27
C ASN A 430 19.03 -5.65 -7.92
N LYS A 431 19.29 -6.84 -7.37
CA LYS A 431 18.60 -8.05 -7.81
C LYS A 431 17.09 -7.94 -7.53
N ALA A 432 16.69 -7.53 -6.33
CA ALA A 432 15.28 -7.39 -5.98
C ALA A 432 14.58 -6.35 -6.88
N THR A 433 15.24 -5.23 -7.15
CA THR A 433 14.74 -4.20 -8.06
C THR A 433 14.64 -4.72 -9.50
N LEU A 434 15.61 -5.52 -9.97
CA LEU A 434 15.56 -6.15 -11.29
C LEU A 434 14.44 -7.20 -11.38
N GLU A 435 14.27 -8.07 -10.38
CA GLU A 435 13.15 -9.03 -10.32
C GLU A 435 11.80 -8.31 -10.39
N ASN A 436 11.65 -7.17 -9.70
CA ASN A 436 10.48 -6.32 -9.76
C ASN A 436 10.28 -5.71 -11.16
N ALA A 437 11.34 -5.13 -11.76
CA ALA A 437 11.30 -4.54 -13.09
C ALA A 437 11.03 -5.58 -14.21
N LEU A 438 11.40 -6.82 -14.03
CA LEU A 438 11.09 -7.93 -14.95
C LEU A 438 9.74 -8.60 -14.66
N ASN A 439 9.04 -8.17 -13.62
CA ASN A 439 7.77 -8.74 -13.15
C ASN A 439 7.86 -10.25 -12.89
N ILE A 440 8.95 -10.68 -12.23
CA ILE A 440 9.16 -12.09 -11.90
C ILE A 440 8.29 -12.43 -10.68
N PRO A 441 7.34 -13.39 -10.83
CA PRO A 441 6.48 -13.77 -9.70
C PRO A 441 7.30 -14.40 -8.58
N THR A 442 6.91 -14.10 -7.36
CA THR A 442 7.47 -14.71 -6.14
C THR A 442 7.10 -16.20 -6.11
N LYS A 443 8.11 -17.07 -6.21
CA LYS A 443 7.93 -18.50 -5.91
C LYS A 443 8.08 -18.75 -4.42
#